data_7aebbe1dfded2200bb0225004b2c265e
#
_entry.id   7aebbe1dfded2200bb0225004b2c265e
#
_cell.length_a   1.000
_cell.length_b   1.000
_cell.length_c   1.000
_cell.angle_alpha   90.00
_cell.angle_beta   90.00
_cell.angle_gamma   90.00
#
_symmetry.space_group_name_H-M   'P 1'
#
loop_
_entity.id
_entity.type
_entity.pdbx_description
1 polymer ?
#
loop_
_entity_poly.entity_id
_entity_poly.type
_entity_poly.pdbx_seq_one_letter_code
_entity_poly.pdbx_strand_id
1 'polypeptide(L)'
;MYEEDPNIKPKRKSMGIVLKRRDNAPIVKDVYGGALDLLLTDKDVRKAQRFVVDKLVDVLENRVALEKFIVSKSLRDDYKNPEQIAHRVLADRMESRDAGTAPKVGDRLQFVFVAENKHKGKQGDRIEEVGYVREHGLTPDASFYITNQIQNPVAQLFALCITQLEGYVPPRRPSYTTMYEGLLEKYNGDEEEATRALLTKKEKQLDSMMFMGSPLLTKLLRKHTRGPMDMFITRGV
;
A
#
# COMPACT_ATOMS: atom_id res chain seq x y z
N MET A 1 -8.39 25.22 -35.37
CA MET A 1 -9.11 24.14 -34.69
C MET A 1 -8.29 22.88 -34.95
N TYR A 2 -7.50 22.43 -34.00
CA TYR A 2 -6.70 21.20 -34.17
C TYR A 2 -7.63 20.03 -33.84
N GLU A 3 -7.96 19.22 -34.83
CA GLU A 3 -8.64 17.94 -34.62
C GLU A 3 -7.68 17.02 -33.83
N GLU A 4 -8.05 16.68 -32.63
CA GLU A 4 -7.32 15.65 -31.85
C GLU A 4 -7.56 14.29 -32.50
N ASP A 5 -6.49 13.64 -32.97
CA ASP A 5 -6.55 12.29 -33.52
C ASP A 5 -7.08 11.32 -32.42
N PRO A 6 -8.24 10.67 -32.63
CA PRO A 6 -8.88 9.80 -31.63
C PRO A 6 -8.01 8.56 -31.27
N ASN A 7 -6.94 8.27 -32.04
CA ASN A 7 -6.05 7.15 -31.78
C ASN A 7 -4.83 7.52 -30.89
N ILE A 8 -4.61 8.81 -30.63
CA ILE A 8 -3.51 9.24 -29.77
C ILE A 8 -3.98 9.18 -28.31
N LYS A 9 -3.58 8.12 -27.59
CA LYS A 9 -3.77 8.07 -26.12
C LYS A 9 -3.06 9.26 -25.49
N PRO A 10 -3.76 10.11 -24.73
CA PRO A 10 -3.16 11.29 -24.12
C PRO A 10 -1.96 10.89 -23.24
N LYS A 11 -0.81 11.49 -23.53
CA LYS A 11 0.45 11.21 -22.81
C LYS A 11 0.33 11.75 -21.38
N ARG A 12 0.01 10.88 -20.42
CA ARG A 12 -0.15 11.28 -19.02
C ARG A 12 1.19 11.70 -18.42
N LYS A 13 1.26 12.92 -17.91
CA LYS A 13 2.37 13.41 -17.10
C LYS A 13 1.93 13.38 -15.64
N SER A 14 2.58 12.55 -14.83
CA SER A 14 2.33 12.47 -13.39
C SER A 14 3.54 12.97 -12.60
N MET A 15 3.31 13.82 -11.60
CA MET A 15 4.34 14.38 -10.72
C MET A 15 3.88 14.23 -9.26
N GLY A 16 4.83 13.99 -8.36
CA GLY A 16 4.57 13.97 -6.92
C GLY A 16 3.74 12.79 -6.37
N ILE A 17 3.23 11.91 -7.24
CA ILE A 17 2.40 10.78 -6.85
C ILE A 17 3.21 9.49 -6.64
N VAL A 18 2.58 8.52 -5.99
CA VAL A 18 3.13 7.19 -5.66
C VAL A 18 3.83 6.51 -6.83
N LEU A 19 3.31 6.65 -8.05
CA LEU A 19 3.87 6.05 -9.27
C LEU A 19 5.31 6.47 -9.57
N LYS A 20 5.74 7.66 -9.15
CA LYS A 20 7.09 8.19 -9.39
C LYS A 20 8.08 7.91 -8.25
N ARG A 21 7.61 7.47 -7.10
CA ARG A 21 8.49 7.20 -5.95
C ARG A 21 9.28 5.91 -6.18
N ARG A 22 10.58 5.97 -5.92
CA ARG A 22 11.49 4.81 -6.07
C ARG A 22 11.52 3.91 -4.83
N ASP A 23 11.07 4.42 -3.69
CA ASP A 23 11.10 3.75 -2.40
C ASP A 23 9.83 2.91 -2.11
N ASN A 24 8.84 2.94 -3.01
CA ASN A 24 7.67 2.07 -2.93
C ASN A 24 7.93 0.77 -3.69
N ALA A 25 7.44 -0.34 -3.14
CA ALA A 25 7.43 -1.63 -3.83
C ALA A 25 6.60 -1.54 -5.13
N PRO A 26 6.98 -2.28 -6.19
CA PRO A 26 6.24 -2.28 -7.46
C PRO A 26 4.76 -2.60 -7.33
N ILE A 27 4.37 -3.48 -6.40
CA ILE A 27 2.95 -3.82 -6.15
C ILE A 27 2.11 -2.58 -5.79
N VAL A 28 2.68 -1.61 -5.07
CA VAL A 28 1.98 -0.35 -4.73
C VAL A 28 1.65 0.44 -5.98
N LYS A 29 2.59 0.47 -6.93
CA LYS A 29 2.41 1.15 -8.22
C LYS A 29 1.39 0.44 -9.10
N ASP A 30 1.39 -0.90 -9.09
CA ASP A 30 0.44 -1.70 -9.87
C ASP A 30 -0.99 -1.48 -9.36
N VAL A 31 -1.20 -1.52 -8.03
CA VAL A 31 -2.53 -1.33 -7.43
C VAL A 31 -3.01 0.11 -7.60
N TYR A 32 -2.18 1.09 -7.23
CA TYR A 32 -2.54 2.51 -7.35
C TYR A 32 -2.73 2.93 -8.80
N GLY A 33 -1.81 2.53 -9.69
CA GLY A 33 -1.87 2.89 -11.11
C GLY A 33 -3.07 2.29 -11.82
N GLY A 34 -3.35 1.01 -11.59
CA GLY A 34 -4.53 0.35 -12.16
C GLY A 34 -5.84 0.97 -11.68
N ALA A 35 -5.95 1.29 -10.38
CA ALA A 35 -7.11 1.98 -9.84
C ALA A 35 -7.27 3.38 -10.46
N LEU A 36 -6.18 4.15 -10.53
CA LEU A 36 -6.18 5.48 -11.13
C LEU A 36 -6.59 5.45 -12.61
N ASP A 37 -6.09 4.46 -13.37
CA ASP A 37 -6.43 4.29 -14.77
C ASP A 37 -7.92 4.01 -14.98
N LEU A 38 -8.51 3.13 -14.17
CA LEU A 38 -9.94 2.84 -14.22
C LEU A 38 -10.80 4.07 -13.85
N LEU A 39 -10.37 4.84 -12.85
CA LEU A 39 -11.07 6.06 -12.44
C LEU A 39 -11.01 7.15 -13.52
N LEU A 40 -9.87 7.31 -14.19
CA LEU A 40 -9.69 8.39 -15.18
C LEU A 40 -10.18 8.02 -16.58
N THR A 41 -10.04 6.74 -16.98
CA THR A 41 -10.39 6.28 -18.33
C THR A 41 -11.83 5.81 -18.39
N ASP A 42 -12.18 4.86 -17.52
CA ASP A 42 -13.51 4.22 -17.52
C ASP A 42 -14.53 5.04 -16.73
N LYS A 43 -14.05 5.96 -15.87
CA LYS A 43 -14.87 6.74 -14.93
C LYS A 43 -15.79 5.87 -14.06
N ASP A 44 -15.36 4.62 -13.82
CA ASP A 44 -16.11 3.63 -13.05
C ASP A 44 -15.44 3.38 -11.70
N VAL A 45 -15.98 4.03 -10.67
CA VAL A 45 -15.48 3.95 -9.29
C VAL A 45 -15.65 2.55 -8.73
N ARG A 46 -16.74 1.85 -9.04
CA ARG A 46 -16.99 0.50 -8.53
C ARG A 46 -16.08 -0.54 -9.18
N LYS A 47 -15.79 -0.40 -10.47
CA LYS A 47 -14.82 -1.23 -11.18
C LYS A 47 -13.41 -1.04 -10.61
N ALA A 48 -13.02 0.21 -10.35
CA ALA A 48 -11.75 0.53 -9.71
C ALA A 48 -11.66 -0.05 -8.28
N GLN A 49 -12.74 0.03 -7.49
CA GLN A 49 -12.82 -0.58 -6.17
C GLN A 49 -12.62 -2.10 -6.22
N ARG A 50 -13.35 -2.79 -7.09
CA ARG A 50 -13.21 -4.26 -7.25
C ARG A 50 -11.81 -4.65 -7.66
N PHE A 51 -11.22 -3.93 -8.62
CA PHE A 51 -9.83 -4.15 -9.03
C PHE A 51 -8.86 -4.07 -7.84
N VAL A 52 -8.98 -3.05 -6.98
CA VAL A 52 -8.13 -2.94 -5.79
C VAL A 52 -8.34 -4.12 -4.87
N VAL A 53 -9.60 -4.48 -4.56
CA VAL A 53 -9.90 -5.59 -3.65
C VAL A 53 -9.38 -6.91 -4.20
N ASP A 54 -9.52 -7.18 -5.50
CA ASP A 54 -8.99 -8.39 -6.14
C ASP A 54 -7.45 -8.42 -6.03
N LYS A 55 -6.77 -7.29 -6.21
CA LYS A 55 -5.32 -7.20 -6.02
C LYS A 55 -4.89 -7.42 -4.57
N LEU A 56 -5.66 -6.95 -3.60
CA LEU A 56 -5.39 -7.23 -2.19
C LEU A 56 -5.54 -8.73 -1.87
N VAL A 57 -6.52 -9.41 -2.47
CA VAL A 57 -6.67 -10.87 -2.38
C VAL A 57 -5.46 -11.58 -2.99
N ASP A 58 -5.01 -11.16 -4.19
CA ASP A 58 -3.79 -11.72 -4.82
C ASP A 58 -2.57 -11.62 -3.89
N VAL A 59 -2.40 -10.48 -3.21
CA VAL A 59 -1.32 -10.26 -2.24
C VAL A 59 -1.44 -11.19 -1.04
N LEU A 60 -2.64 -11.29 -0.44
CA LEU A 60 -2.90 -12.12 0.74
C LEU A 60 -2.74 -13.61 0.48
N GLU A 61 -3.06 -14.06 -0.73
CA GLU A 61 -2.95 -15.46 -1.15
C GLU A 61 -1.58 -15.81 -1.78
N ASN A 62 -0.58 -14.91 -1.66
CA ASN A 62 0.76 -15.10 -2.22
C ASN A 62 0.78 -15.41 -3.73
N ARG A 63 -0.20 -14.89 -4.49
CA ARG A 63 -0.26 -15.04 -5.96
C ARG A 63 0.56 -14.01 -6.71
N VAL A 64 1.21 -13.12 -5.98
CA VAL A 64 2.04 -12.03 -6.53
C VAL A 64 3.51 -12.43 -6.49
N ALA A 65 4.22 -12.26 -7.60
CA ALA A 65 5.64 -12.58 -7.70
C ALA A 65 6.49 -11.75 -6.71
N LEU A 66 7.56 -12.35 -6.16
CA LEU A 66 8.45 -11.75 -5.17
C LEU A 66 9.00 -10.37 -5.61
N GLU A 67 9.29 -10.23 -6.89
CA GLU A 67 9.82 -9.00 -7.50
C GLU A 67 8.91 -7.78 -7.29
N LYS A 68 7.61 -8.01 -7.09
CA LYS A 68 6.62 -6.97 -6.83
C LYS A 68 6.69 -6.41 -5.41
N PHE A 69 7.34 -7.11 -4.49
CA PHE A 69 7.51 -6.72 -3.10
C PHE A 69 8.87 -6.09 -2.80
N ILE A 70 9.79 -6.04 -3.77
CA ILE A 70 11.14 -5.51 -3.56
C ILE A 70 11.11 -4.00 -3.35
N VAL A 71 11.62 -3.57 -2.20
CA VAL A 71 11.89 -2.18 -1.86
C VAL A 71 13.37 -1.90 -2.05
N SER A 72 13.71 -0.70 -2.55
CA SER A 72 15.10 -0.32 -2.78
C SER A 72 15.43 1.01 -2.09
N LYS A 73 16.44 1.02 -1.23
CA LYS A 73 16.92 2.19 -0.51
C LYS A 73 18.43 2.34 -0.67
N SER A 74 18.91 3.58 -0.80
CA SER A 74 20.36 3.85 -0.81
C SER A 74 20.88 3.87 0.62
N LEU A 75 22.02 3.21 0.84
CA LEU A 75 22.72 3.22 2.10
C LEU A 75 23.54 4.51 2.23
N ARG A 76 23.46 5.17 3.39
CA ARG A 76 24.21 6.36 3.72
C ARG A 76 25.10 6.10 4.92
N ASP A 77 26.00 7.01 5.23
CA ASP A 77 26.89 7.00 6.40
C ASP A 77 26.43 7.94 7.51
N ASP A 78 25.63 8.94 7.19
CA ASP A 78 25.26 10.07 8.06
C ASP A 78 23.95 9.87 8.84
N TYR A 79 23.60 8.64 9.21
CA TYR A 79 22.40 8.41 10.03
C TYR A 79 22.60 8.84 11.48
N LYS A 80 21.70 9.68 12.01
CA LYS A 80 21.70 10.06 13.44
C LYS A 80 21.48 8.87 14.37
N ASN A 81 20.58 7.95 13.99
CA ASN A 81 20.24 6.74 14.75
C ASN A 81 20.26 5.53 13.80
N PRO A 82 21.43 4.97 13.50
CA PRO A 82 21.59 3.87 12.53
C PRO A 82 20.73 2.64 12.87
N GLU A 83 20.58 2.33 14.16
CA GLU A 83 19.81 1.20 14.68
C GLU A 83 18.29 1.30 14.44
N GLN A 84 17.80 2.49 14.07
CA GLN A 84 16.39 2.73 13.72
C GLN A 84 16.14 2.70 12.20
N ILE A 85 17.21 2.66 11.41
CA ILE A 85 17.14 2.66 9.96
C ILE A 85 17.15 1.22 9.44
N ALA A 86 16.01 0.73 8.99
CA ALA A 86 15.81 -0.67 8.64
C ALA A 86 16.87 -1.22 7.67
N HIS A 87 17.16 -0.53 6.58
CA HIS A 87 18.13 -0.98 5.59
C HIS A 87 19.60 -0.83 6.07
N ARG A 88 19.91 0.01 7.08
CA ARG A 88 21.22 0.03 7.73
C ARG A 88 21.37 -1.21 8.62
N VAL A 89 20.38 -1.51 9.45
CA VAL A 89 20.38 -2.73 10.29
C VAL A 89 20.51 -3.99 9.43
N LEU A 90 19.86 -4.02 8.27
CA LEU A 90 20.01 -5.13 7.33
C LEU A 90 21.43 -5.21 6.76
N ALA A 91 22.05 -4.08 6.40
CA ALA A 91 23.43 -4.04 5.90
C ALA A 91 24.40 -4.59 6.95
N ASP A 92 24.28 -4.20 8.22
CA ASP A 92 25.11 -4.70 9.33
C ASP A 92 24.92 -6.22 9.52
N ARG A 93 23.70 -6.72 9.36
CA ARG A 93 23.40 -8.16 9.42
C ARG A 93 23.99 -8.93 8.23
N MET A 94 23.98 -8.36 7.02
CA MET A 94 24.63 -8.94 5.84
C MET A 94 26.14 -9.01 6.05
N GLU A 95 26.75 -7.93 6.54
CA GLU A 95 28.19 -7.89 6.87
C GLU A 95 28.58 -8.94 7.91
N SER A 96 27.75 -9.15 8.92
CA SER A 96 27.97 -10.19 9.94
C SER A 96 27.84 -11.62 9.40
N ARG A 97 27.07 -11.82 8.32
CA ARG A 97 26.94 -13.13 7.65
C ARG A 97 28.11 -13.39 6.68
N ASP A 98 28.44 -12.38 5.90
CA ASP A 98 29.53 -12.42 4.92
C ASP A 98 30.06 -11.01 4.63
N ALA A 99 31.23 -10.71 5.18
CA ALA A 99 31.88 -9.41 5.00
C ALA A 99 32.26 -9.13 3.51
N GLY A 100 32.39 -10.16 2.69
CA GLY A 100 32.74 -10.04 1.27
C GLY A 100 31.60 -9.53 0.41
N THR A 101 30.35 -9.76 0.81
CA THR A 101 29.11 -9.34 0.09
C THR A 101 28.41 -8.15 0.76
N ALA A 102 28.99 -7.58 1.81
CA ALA A 102 28.42 -6.45 2.53
C ALA A 102 28.23 -5.22 1.63
N PRO A 103 27.04 -4.60 1.64
CA PRO A 103 26.77 -3.39 0.85
C PRO A 103 27.57 -2.20 1.41
N LYS A 104 28.11 -1.37 0.52
CA LYS A 104 28.88 -0.17 0.86
C LYS A 104 27.99 1.08 0.88
N VAL A 105 28.50 2.13 1.54
CA VAL A 105 27.88 3.46 1.48
C VAL A 105 27.72 3.91 0.01
N GLY A 106 26.53 4.38 -0.35
CA GLY A 106 26.16 4.73 -1.71
C GLY A 106 25.43 3.61 -2.48
N ASP A 107 25.60 2.37 -2.08
CA ASP A 107 24.90 1.24 -2.71
C ASP A 107 23.39 1.29 -2.47
N ARG A 108 22.64 0.71 -3.41
CA ARG A 108 21.21 0.52 -3.27
C ARG A 108 20.92 -0.90 -2.80
N LEU A 109 20.48 -0.97 -1.55
CA LEU A 109 20.06 -2.23 -0.95
C LEU A 109 18.64 -2.56 -1.35
N GLN A 110 18.43 -3.77 -1.86
CA GLN A 110 17.12 -4.34 -2.19
C GLN A 110 16.71 -5.33 -1.11
N PHE A 111 15.48 -5.16 -0.62
CA PHE A 111 14.96 -5.99 0.47
C PHE A 111 13.46 -6.19 0.39
N VAL A 112 12.98 -7.17 1.13
CA VAL A 112 11.56 -7.53 1.27
C VAL A 112 11.20 -7.58 2.75
N PHE A 113 10.03 -7.10 3.12
CA PHE A 113 9.46 -7.38 4.44
C PHE A 113 8.94 -8.81 4.45
N VAL A 114 9.36 -9.62 5.42
CA VAL A 114 9.09 -11.06 5.47
C VAL A 114 8.14 -11.42 6.61
N ALA A 115 7.23 -12.35 6.33
CA ALA A 115 6.16 -12.76 7.25
C ALA A 115 6.72 -13.48 8.49
N GLU A 116 7.81 -14.24 8.33
CA GLU A 116 8.47 -14.98 9.39
C GLU A 116 8.99 -14.06 10.52
N ASN A 117 9.30 -12.82 10.19
CA ASN A 117 9.83 -11.81 11.09
C ASN A 117 8.79 -10.79 11.58
N LYS A 118 7.51 -10.96 11.28
CA LYS A 118 6.45 -9.99 11.61
C LYS A 118 6.30 -9.64 13.09
N HIS A 119 6.70 -10.55 13.97
CA HIS A 119 6.61 -10.37 15.43
C HIS A 119 7.80 -9.58 16.01
N LYS A 120 8.85 -9.33 15.23
CA LYS A 120 9.99 -8.54 15.66
C LYS A 120 9.60 -7.06 15.73
N GLY A 121 10.01 -6.39 16.80
CA GLY A 121 9.56 -5.01 17.08
C GLY A 121 10.15 -3.96 16.15
N LYS A 122 11.41 -4.12 15.73
CA LYS A 122 12.11 -3.14 14.87
C LYS A 122 11.93 -3.49 13.40
N GLN A 123 11.75 -2.47 12.56
CA GLN A 123 11.58 -2.67 11.10
C GLN A 123 12.81 -3.34 10.46
N GLY A 124 14.02 -3.04 10.95
CA GLY A 124 15.24 -3.65 10.44
C GLY A 124 15.30 -5.17 10.63
N ASP A 125 14.64 -5.68 11.67
CA ASP A 125 14.57 -7.12 11.93
C ASP A 125 13.50 -7.83 11.11
N ARG A 126 12.58 -7.06 10.48
CA ARG A 126 11.46 -7.57 9.68
C ARG A 126 11.76 -7.67 8.20
N ILE A 127 12.91 -7.18 7.75
CA ILE A 127 13.32 -7.18 6.36
C ILE A 127 14.47 -8.14 6.11
N GLU A 128 14.55 -8.70 4.90
CA GLU A 128 15.66 -9.53 4.44
C GLU A 128 16.07 -9.16 3.02
N GLU A 129 17.34 -9.43 2.71
CA GLU A 129 17.89 -9.27 1.36
C GLU A 129 17.22 -10.26 0.40
N VAL A 130 17.06 -9.86 -0.87
CA VAL A 130 16.26 -10.62 -1.85
C VAL A 130 16.85 -12.00 -2.17
N GLY A 131 18.19 -12.13 -2.25
CA GLY A 131 18.87 -13.41 -2.44
C GLY A 131 18.61 -14.35 -1.26
N TYR A 132 18.75 -13.83 -0.05
CA TYR A 132 18.47 -14.58 1.18
C TYR A 132 17.01 -15.06 1.26
N VAL A 133 16.04 -14.19 0.85
CA VAL A 133 14.62 -14.57 0.79
C VAL A 133 14.37 -15.74 -0.17
N ARG A 134 15.02 -15.73 -1.33
CA ARG A 134 14.89 -16.81 -2.33
C ARG A 134 15.53 -18.12 -1.84
N GLU A 135 16.74 -18.02 -1.31
CA GLU A 135 17.49 -19.19 -0.84
C GLU A 135 16.78 -19.92 0.31
N HIS A 136 16.18 -19.16 1.23
CA HIS A 136 15.51 -19.71 2.41
C HIS A 136 14.00 -19.89 2.26
N GLY A 137 13.43 -19.58 1.06
CA GLY A 137 12.00 -19.74 0.78
C GLY A 137 11.11 -18.87 1.67
N LEU A 138 11.59 -17.68 2.10
CA LEU A 138 10.81 -16.79 2.95
C LEU A 138 9.69 -16.12 2.17
N THR A 139 8.59 -15.83 2.86
CA THR A 139 7.38 -15.25 2.26
C THR A 139 7.25 -13.76 2.55
N PRO A 140 6.81 -12.92 1.57
CA PRO A 140 6.51 -11.52 1.83
C PRO A 140 5.42 -11.34 2.90
N ASP A 141 5.57 -10.37 3.78
CA ASP A 141 4.54 -9.99 4.76
C ASP A 141 3.40 -9.23 4.08
N ALA A 142 2.44 -9.97 3.52
CA ALA A 142 1.28 -9.42 2.83
C ALA A 142 0.54 -8.35 3.65
N SER A 143 0.35 -8.60 4.95
CA SER A 143 -0.31 -7.66 5.85
C SER A 143 0.44 -6.35 5.95
N PHE A 144 1.76 -6.39 6.08
CA PHE A 144 2.60 -5.19 6.11
C PHE A 144 2.49 -4.39 4.81
N TYR A 145 2.59 -5.04 3.64
CA TYR A 145 2.48 -4.33 2.36
C TYR A 145 1.12 -3.69 2.17
N ILE A 146 0.04 -4.37 2.56
CA ILE A 146 -1.30 -3.82 2.47
C ILE A 146 -1.44 -2.62 3.40
N THR A 147 -1.15 -2.76 4.69
CA THR A 147 -1.44 -1.74 5.71
C THR A 147 -0.48 -0.55 5.64
N ASN A 148 0.81 -0.79 5.35
CA ASN A 148 1.82 0.26 5.44
C ASN A 148 2.23 0.87 4.10
N GLN A 149 1.98 0.19 2.97
CA GLN A 149 2.40 0.69 1.67
C GLN A 149 1.25 0.95 0.69
N ILE A 150 0.23 0.07 0.63
CA ILE A 150 -0.86 0.18 -0.34
C ILE A 150 -2.01 1.03 0.20
N GLN A 151 -2.41 0.81 1.44
CA GLN A 151 -3.63 1.36 2.04
C GLN A 151 -3.70 2.89 1.95
N ASN A 152 -2.69 3.59 2.46
CA ASN A 152 -2.71 5.05 2.52
C ASN A 152 -2.84 5.72 1.14
N PRO A 153 -2.00 5.41 0.13
CA PRO A 153 -2.13 6.07 -1.17
C PRO A 153 -3.44 5.72 -1.89
N VAL A 154 -3.93 4.50 -1.73
CA VAL A 154 -5.22 4.09 -2.31
C VAL A 154 -6.39 4.75 -1.59
N ALA A 155 -6.35 4.84 -0.26
CA ALA A 155 -7.38 5.54 0.52
C ALA A 155 -7.47 7.02 0.13
N GLN A 156 -6.33 7.70 -0.05
CA GLN A 156 -6.30 9.10 -0.53
C GLN A 156 -6.99 9.25 -1.90
N LEU A 157 -6.76 8.31 -2.82
CA LEU A 157 -7.39 8.33 -4.13
C LEU A 157 -8.92 8.17 -4.03
N PHE A 158 -9.39 7.18 -3.26
CA PHE A 158 -10.82 6.87 -3.14
C PHE A 158 -11.59 7.81 -2.18
N ALA A 159 -10.92 8.53 -1.29
CA ALA A 159 -11.56 9.54 -0.44
C ALA A 159 -12.26 10.65 -1.25
N LEU A 160 -11.77 10.91 -2.48
CA LEU A 160 -12.35 11.88 -3.40
C LEU A 160 -13.73 11.45 -3.95
N CYS A 161 -13.97 10.14 -4.06
CA CYS A 161 -15.19 9.56 -4.64
C CYS A 161 -15.89 8.54 -3.71
N ILE A 162 -15.68 8.65 -2.40
CA ILE A 162 -16.15 7.68 -1.40
C ILE A 162 -17.66 7.38 -1.46
N THR A 163 -18.48 8.39 -1.82
CA THR A 163 -19.95 8.25 -1.90
C THR A 163 -20.42 7.33 -3.02
N GLN A 164 -19.57 7.02 -3.99
CA GLN A 164 -19.88 6.17 -5.14
C GLN A 164 -19.45 4.71 -4.93
N LEU A 165 -18.73 4.42 -3.84
CA LEU A 165 -18.21 3.09 -3.55
C LEU A 165 -19.32 2.11 -3.15
N GLU A 166 -19.13 0.85 -3.50
CA GLU A 166 -19.95 -0.24 -2.98
C GLU A 166 -19.77 -0.38 -1.48
N GLY A 167 -20.87 -0.48 -0.75
CA GLY A 167 -20.85 -0.57 0.72
C GLY A 167 -20.71 0.78 1.43
N TYR A 168 -20.74 1.91 0.67
CA TYR A 168 -20.76 3.22 1.31
C TYR A 168 -22.02 3.41 2.16
N VAL A 169 -21.79 3.77 3.43
CA VAL A 169 -22.86 4.19 4.35
C VAL A 169 -22.55 5.62 4.78
N PRO A 170 -23.45 6.57 4.50
CA PRO A 170 -23.21 7.94 4.92
C PRO A 170 -23.11 8.03 6.44
N PRO A 171 -22.24 8.90 6.97
CA PRO A 171 -22.17 9.11 8.41
C PRO A 171 -23.53 9.54 8.95
N ARG A 172 -23.96 8.90 10.03
CA ARG A 172 -25.30 9.16 10.58
C ARG A 172 -25.45 10.60 11.07
N ARG A 173 -24.48 11.10 11.80
CA ARG A 173 -24.35 12.51 12.24
C ARG A 173 -22.95 12.71 12.79
N PRO A 174 -22.27 13.85 12.54
CA PRO A 174 -22.66 14.85 11.53
C PRO A 174 -22.41 14.36 10.10
N SER A 175 -23.12 14.94 9.12
CA SER A 175 -22.88 14.72 7.69
C SER A 175 -21.51 15.25 7.26
N TYR A 176 -20.98 14.88 6.10
CA TYR A 176 -19.72 15.45 5.60
C TYR A 176 -19.80 16.96 5.39
N THR A 177 -20.96 17.48 4.99
CA THR A 177 -21.21 18.94 4.87
C THR A 177 -21.06 19.61 6.23
N THR A 178 -21.78 19.13 7.24
CA THR A 178 -21.69 19.66 8.61
C THR A 178 -20.29 19.50 9.22
N MET A 179 -19.59 18.37 8.90
CA MET A 179 -18.21 18.20 9.30
C MET A 179 -17.29 19.23 8.66
N TYR A 180 -17.50 19.54 7.38
CA TYR A 180 -16.70 20.53 6.66
C TYR A 180 -16.92 21.95 7.22
N GLU A 181 -18.17 22.33 7.46
CA GLU A 181 -18.51 23.62 8.09
C GLU A 181 -17.81 23.77 9.45
N GLY A 182 -17.87 22.76 10.32
CA GLY A 182 -17.18 22.80 11.61
C GLY A 182 -15.66 22.77 11.49
N LEU A 183 -15.10 22.18 10.42
CA LEU A 183 -13.67 22.26 10.13
C LEU A 183 -13.26 23.65 9.61
N LEU A 184 -14.09 24.30 8.79
CA LEU A 184 -13.85 25.70 8.37
C LEU A 184 -13.80 26.63 9.56
N GLU A 185 -14.74 26.51 10.50
CA GLU A 185 -14.71 27.29 11.74
C GLU A 185 -13.44 27.02 12.56
N LYS A 186 -13.07 25.73 12.71
CA LYS A 186 -11.87 25.32 13.46
C LYS A 186 -10.57 25.87 12.89
N TYR A 187 -10.47 25.96 11.56
CA TYR A 187 -9.29 26.44 10.85
C TYR A 187 -9.41 27.90 10.39
N ASN A 188 -10.30 28.68 11.04
CA ASN A 188 -10.49 30.11 10.77
C ASN A 188 -10.77 30.44 9.29
N GLY A 189 -11.52 29.59 8.60
CA GLY A 189 -11.86 29.77 7.19
C GLY A 189 -10.83 29.26 6.19
N ASP A 190 -9.76 28.58 6.64
CA ASP A 190 -8.78 27.95 5.75
C ASP A 190 -9.39 26.72 5.08
N GLU A 191 -9.82 26.90 3.82
CA GLU A 191 -10.45 25.85 3.02
C GLU A 191 -9.52 24.68 2.69
N GLU A 192 -8.22 24.93 2.52
CA GLU A 192 -7.24 23.89 2.21
C GLU A 192 -7.04 22.96 3.42
N GLU A 193 -6.86 23.53 4.61
CA GLU A 193 -6.72 22.74 5.84
C GLU A 193 -8.02 22.01 6.21
N ALA A 194 -9.18 22.66 6.07
CA ALA A 194 -10.49 22.05 6.31
C ALA A 194 -10.74 20.87 5.36
N THR A 195 -10.44 21.03 4.08
CA THR A 195 -10.55 19.96 3.07
C THR A 195 -9.62 18.80 3.38
N ARG A 196 -8.35 19.06 3.71
CA ARG A 196 -7.38 18.03 4.10
C ARG A 196 -7.85 17.23 5.31
N ALA A 197 -8.36 17.91 6.34
CA ALA A 197 -8.88 17.27 7.53
C ALA A 197 -10.14 16.43 7.24
N LEU A 198 -11.03 16.88 6.35
CA LEU A 198 -12.18 16.11 5.92
C LEU A 198 -11.78 14.86 5.14
N LEU A 199 -10.82 14.98 4.22
CA LEU A 199 -10.28 13.83 3.47
C LEU A 199 -9.70 12.78 4.42
N THR A 200 -8.95 13.18 5.43
CA THR A 200 -8.42 12.25 6.45
C THR A 200 -9.54 11.48 7.18
N LYS A 201 -10.70 12.11 7.45
CA LYS A 201 -11.85 11.41 8.02
C LYS A 201 -12.46 10.40 7.05
N LYS A 202 -12.53 10.76 5.76
CA LYS A 202 -13.02 9.85 4.70
C LYS A 202 -12.06 8.67 4.51
N GLU A 203 -10.76 8.88 4.56
CA GLU A 203 -9.74 7.82 4.50
C GLU A 203 -9.93 6.78 5.61
N LYS A 204 -10.20 7.22 6.85
CA LYS A 204 -10.49 6.30 7.97
C LYS A 204 -11.74 5.46 7.74
N GLN A 205 -12.77 6.01 7.10
CA GLN A 205 -13.96 5.23 6.75
C GLN A 205 -13.65 4.18 5.68
N LEU A 206 -12.77 4.48 4.73
CA LEU A 206 -12.36 3.55 3.68
C LEU A 206 -11.67 2.30 4.23
N ASP A 207 -10.98 2.39 5.36
CA ASP A 207 -10.33 1.24 5.99
C ASP A 207 -11.32 0.11 6.27
N SER A 208 -12.51 0.45 6.76
CA SER A 208 -13.58 -0.53 7.03
C SER A 208 -14.32 -0.99 5.77
N MET A 209 -14.19 -0.28 4.65
CA MET A 209 -14.92 -0.58 3.40
C MET A 209 -14.10 -1.43 2.43
N MET A 210 -12.78 -1.22 2.36
CA MET A 210 -11.95 -1.78 1.29
C MET A 210 -10.74 -2.59 1.79
N PHE A 211 -10.24 -2.31 3.02
CA PHE A 211 -9.00 -2.91 3.50
C PHE A 211 -9.22 -4.03 4.51
N MET A 212 -8.22 -4.37 5.32
CA MET A 212 -8.15 -5.59 6.10
C MET A 212 -9.38 -5.93 6.98
N GLY A 213 -10.13 -4.95 7.43
CA GLY A 213 -11.36 -5.15 8.19
C GLY A 213 -12.65 -5.16 7.36
N SER A 214 -12.56 -5.04 6.03
CA SER A 214 -13.74 -4.86 5.20
C SER A 214 -14.53 -6.15 4.99
N PRO A 215 -15.88 -6.12 5.03
CA PRO A 215 -16.72 -7.27 4.68
C PRO A 215 -16.50 -7.72 3.23
N LEU A 216 -16.19 -6.78 2.33
CA LEU A 216 -15.95 -7.07 0.93
C LEU A 216 -14.70 -7.95 0.75
N LEU A 217 -13.57 -7.55 1.34
CA LEU A 217 -12.32 -8.32 1.30
C LEU A 217 -12.49 -9.67 2.00
N THR A 218 -13.13 -9.68 3.18
CA THR A 218 -13.42 -10.92 3.92
C THR A 218 -14.29 -11.90 3.11
N LYS A 219 -15.30 -11.40 2.39
CA LYS A 219 -16.17 -12.22 1.52
C LYS A 219 -15.37 -12.83 0.36
N LEU A 220 -14.48 -12.04 -0.26
CA LEU A 220 -13.65 -12.52 -1.36
C LEU A 220 -12.64 -13.56 -0.88
N LEU A 221 -11.95 -13.33 0.22
CA LEU A 221 -11.06 -14.31 0.85
C LEU A 221 -11.78 -15.63 1.13
N ARG A 222 -12.98 -15.60 1.75
CA ARG A 222 -13.78 -16.81 2.01
C ARG A 222 -14.20 -17.55 0.72
N LYS A 223 -14.45 -16.83 -0.37
CA LYS A 223 -14.79 -17.44 -1.66
C LYS A 223 -13.59 -18.19 -2.27
N HIS A 224 -12.39 -17.67 -2.07
CA HIS A 224 -11.15 -18.27 -2.58
C HIS A 224 -10.60 -19.38 -1.67
N THR A 225 -10.85 -19.34 -0.36
CA THR A 225 -10.41 -20.36 0.62
C THR A 225 -11.30 -21.60 0.67
N ARG A 226 -12.39 -21.70 -0.11
CA ARG A 226 -13.19 -22.92 -0.26
C ARG A 226 -12.56 -24.02 -1.13
N GLY A 227 -11.24 -23.93 -1.39
CA GLY A 227 -10.39 -25.03 -1.87
C GLY A 227 -9.70 -25.71 -0.67
N PRO A 228 -8.87 -26.73 -0.85
CA PRO A 228 -8.39 -27.66 0.20
C PRO A 228 -7.59 -27.05 1.37
N MET A 229 -7.70 -25.77 1.64
CA MET A 229 -7.06 -25.07 2.75
C MET A 229 -7.85 -25.08 4.08
N ASP A 230 -8.98 -25.77 4.17
CA ASP A 230 -9.68 -25.98 5.45
C ASP A 230 -8.88 -26.78 6.49
N MET A 231 -7.70 -27.29 6.14
CA MET A 231 -6.85 -28.05 7.06
C MET A 231 -5.92 -27.19 7.94
N PHE A 232 -5.82 -25.90 7.72
CA PHE A 232 -4.87 -25.05 8.46
C PHE A 232 -5.50 -24.10 9.50
N ILE A 233 -6.83 -23.99 9.55
CA ILE A 233 -7.52 -23.06 10.48
C ILE A 233 -7.98 -23.73 11.76
N THR A 234 -7.94 -25.05 11.87
CA THR A 234 -8.45 -25.80 13.05
C THR A 234 -7.37 -26.38 13.97
N ARG A 235 -6.20 -25.77 14.08
CA ARG A 235 -5.25 -26.11 15.16
C ARG A 235 -4.77 -24.86 15.88
N GLY A 236 -5.60 -24.37 16.80
CA GLY A 236 -5.30 -23.32 17.74
C GLY A 236 -6.40 -23.23 18.78
N VAL A 237 -6.50 -24.27 19.60
CA VAL A 237 -7.10 -24.22 20.96
C VAL A 237 -5.96 -24.38 21.92
#